data_38b02a186baa0369deb20f1d8e1171d2
#
_entry.id   38b02a186baa0369deb20f1d8e1171d2
#
_cell.length_a   1.000
_cell.length_b   1.000
_cell.length_c   1.000
_cell.angle_alpha   90.00
_cell.angle_beta   90.00
_cell.angle_gamma   90.00
#
_symmetry.space_group_name_H-M   'P 1'
#
loop_
_entity.id
_entity.type
_entity.pdbx_description
1 polymer ?
#
loop_
_entity_poly.entity_id
_entity_poly.type
_entity_poly.pdbx_seq_one_letter_code
_entity_poly.pdbx_strand_id
1 'polypeptide(L)'
;MTTTLSAPAPTRRTQNRWWALVVIGMAQLLVIIDTTIVNIALPSAQRELGMSDVARQWTISAYTLAFGGLLLLGGRLADRLGRKNTLIIGALGFAIASAVGGAATGPAMLIGARAAQGVFAALLAPSTLSLLTITFTEAKERAKAFGIFSAIMMSGGALGLVAGGALAEYLDWRWCLYVNLPFAIIASVGAWFVLPKVEGHRETRLDWISAILGSGGIVGLVYALSEAATRGWGSSLVMSVLGVAIVLLAAFVFRQTRVPNPLLPIRILTDRTRASAYLSIGAASFGMFGMFLFLTYQLQGTMHYGAFQAGVAFLPFLLGNVLVSTLLSRRLLPRTGPRPLLVTGLLLMAAGLALLTQLSTGSSYWGLILPVELVLGAGAGLAMPTVMNIATARVNPADAGVASAFITTSQQVGASLGTASLNTIASSATASAAGLGVAGATVHGYAVANGWAGAILAAAGIGVGLLVGGKRQAQDRG
;
A
#
# COMPACT_ATOMS: atom_id res chain seq x y z
N MET A 1 46.76 -34.94 -2.44
CA MET A 1 45.88 -34.77 -1.27
C MET A 1 45.19 -33.41 -1.42
N THR A 2 44.01 -33.40 -2.00
CA THR A 2 43.17 -32.20 -2.18
C THR A 2 42.25 -32.08 -0.97
N THR A 3 42.57 -31.19 -0.06
CA THR A 3 41.74 -30.81 1.07
C THR A 3 40.51 -30.06 0.57
N THR A 4 39.37 -30.72 0.53
CA THR A 4 38.06 -30.08 0.33
C THR A 4 37.75 -29.23 1.57
N LEU A 5 37.90 -27.92 1.44
CA LEU A 5 37.38 -26.95 2.42
C LEU A 5 35.85 -27.04 2.41
N SER A 6 35.31 -27.77 3.39
CA SER A 6 33.86 -27.75 3.65
C SER A 6 33.44 -26.34 4.02
N ALA A 7 32.42 -25.81 3.31
CA ALA A 7 31.83 -24.51 3.62
C ALA A 7 31.37 -24.50 5.11
N PRO A 8 31.68 -23.46 5.88
CA PRO A 8 31.30 -23.40 7.29
C PRO A 8 29.77 -23.48 7.40
N ALA A 9 29.30 -24.32 8.31
CA ALA A 9 27.89 -24.47 8.63
C ALA A 9 27.31 -23.09 9.03
N PRO A 10 26.07 -22.75 8.60
CA PRO A 10 25.47 -21.47 8.92
C PRO A 10 25.42 -21.27 10.43
N THR A 11 26.07 -20.22 10.92
CA THR A 11 26.09 -19.89 12.33
C THR A 11 24.66 -19.60 12.80
N ARG A 12 24.32 -19.91 14.08
CA ARG A 12 22.99 -19.63 14.70
C ARG A 12 22.46 -18.22 14.40
N ARG A 13 23.35 -17.26 14.19
CA ARG A 13 23.04 -15.86 13.86
C ARG A 13 22.45 -15.68 12.45
N THR A 14 22.82 -16.52 11.49
CA THR A 14 22.28 -16.49 10.11
C THR A 14 20.90 -17.15 10.00
N GLN A 15 20.65 -18.23 10.76
CA GLN A 15 19.32 -18.85 10.80
C GLN A 15 18.26 -17.93 11.43
N ASN A 16 18.58 -17.16 12.44
CA ASN A 16 17.64 -16.23 13.10
C ASN A 16 17.20 -15.07 12.18
N ARG A 17 18.01 -14.65 11.20
CA ARG A 17 17.64 -13.55 10.26
C ARG A 17 16.48 -13.92 9.34
N TRP A 18 16.44 -15.13 8.84
CA TRP A 18 15.37 -15.59 7.95
C TRP A 18 14.05 -15.80 8.71
N TRP A 19 14.11 -16.27 9.96
CA TRP A 19 12.95 -16.29 10.85
C TRP A 19 12.45 -14.88 11.19
N ALA A 20 13.36 -13.90 11.32
CA ALA A 20 12.97 -12.51 11.48
C ALA A 20 12.19 -12.01 10.24
N LEU A 21 12.58 -12.40 9.01
CA LEU A 21 11.83 -12.08 7.79
C LEU A 21 10.42 -12.67 7.82
N VAL A 22 10.25 -13.90 8.29
CA VAL A 22 8.92 -14.52 8.44
C VAL A 22 8.05 -13.72 9.40
N VAL A 23 8.57 -13.36 10.56
CA VAL A 23 7.85 -12.57 11.57
C VAL A 23 7.48 -11.18 11.05
N ILE A 24 8.43 -10.48 10.41
CA ILE A 24 8.21 -9.18 9.80
C ILE A 24 7.17 -9.29 8.66
N GLY A 25 7.27 -10.35 7.86
CA GLY A 25 6.32 -10.64 6.79
C GLY A 25 4.90 -10.91 7.30
N MET A 26 4.76 -11.65 8.40
CA MET A 26 3.46 -11.91 9.05
C MET A 26 2.83 -10.61 9.59
N ALA A 27 3.62 -9.73 10.22
CA ALA A 27 3.14 -8.44 10.68
C ALA A 27 2.71 -7.53 9.50
N GLN A 28 3.38 -7.62 8.37
CA GLN A 28 3.01 -6.88 7.17
C GLN A 28 1.76 -7.47 6.49
N LEU A 29 1.67 -8.80 6.42
CA LEU A 29 0.48 -9.50 5.92
C LEU A 29 -0.77 -9.12 6.68
N LEU A 30 -0.70 -8.99 8.01
CA LEU A 30 -1.79 -8.55 8.86
C LEU A 30 -2.42 -7.25 8.35
N VAL A 31 -1.59 -6.23 8.05
CA VAL A 31 -2.05 -4.93 7.55
C VAL A 31 -2.67 -5.04 6.16
N ILE A 32 -2.07 -5.83 5.27
CA ILE A 32 -2.50 -5.92 3.88
C ILE A 32 -3.76 -6.77 3.73
N ILE A 33 -3.80 -7.92 4.38
CA ILE A 33 -4.98 -8.79 4.35
C ILE A 33 -6.18 -8.04 4.91
N ASP A 34 -6.03 -7.33 6.04
CA ASP A 34 -7.12 -6.58 6.65
C ASP A 34 -7.71 -5.52 5.71
N THR A 35 -6.87 -4.79 4.97
CA THR A 35 -7.36 -3.77 4.04
C THR A 35 -8.16 -4.34 2.87
N THR A 36 -7.84 -5.55 2.42
CA THR A 36 -8.50 -6.19 1.28
C THR A 36 -9.70 -7.03 1.70
N ILE A 37 -9.58 -7.76 2.81
CA ILE A 37 -10.60 -8.68 3.31
C ILE A 37 -11.87 -7.95 3.74
N VAL A 38 -11.72 -6.78 4.39
CA VAL A 38 -12.85 -5.97 4.86
C VAL A 38 -13.70 -5.45 3.69
N ASN A 39 -13.08 -5.09 2.56
CA ASN A 39 -13.84 -4.62 1.39
C ASN A 39 -14.84 -5.65 0.89
N ILE A 40 -14.51 -6.96 0.97
CA ILE A 40 -15.39 -8.04 0.57
C ILE A 40 -16.46 -8.33 1.64
N ALA A 41 -16.08 -8.21 2.92
CA ALA A 41 -16.98 -8.43 4.06
C ALA A 41 -18.03 -7.32 4.21
N LEU A 42 -17.72 -6.12 3.72
CA LEU A 42 -18.47 -4.89 4.00
C LEU A 42 -19.94 -4.92 3.52
N PRO A 43 -20.29 -5.47 2.33
CA PRO A 43 -21.70 -5.58 1.92
C PRO A 43 -22.56 -6.45 2.85
N SER A 44 -21.99 -7.52 3.40
CA SER A 44 -22.67 -8.40 4.37
C SER A 44 -22.79 -7.72 5.74
N ALA A 45 -21.73 -7.06 6.21
CA ALA A 45 -21.76 -6.26 7.43
C ALA A 45 -22.77 -5.10 7.33
N GLN A 46 -22.88 -4.44 6.18
CA GLN A 46 -23.83 -3.36 5.94
C GLN A 46 -25.27 -3.83 6.10
N ARG A 47 -25.60 -4.96 5.52
CA ARG A 47 -26.97 -5.53 5.61
C ARG A 47 -27.32 -5.92 7.03
N GLU A 48 -26.42 -6.61 7.74
CA GLU A 48 -26.68 -7.10 9.08
C GLU A 48 -26.71 -6.00 10.13
N LEU A 49 -25.80 -5.01 10.07
CA LEU A 49 -25.73 -3.90 11.02
C LEU A 49 -26.66 -2.73 10.66
N GLY A 50 -27.45 -2.82 9.58
CA GLY A 50 -28.33 -1.75 9.13
C GLY A 50 -27.58 -0.46 8.76
N MET A 51 -26.40 -0.57 8.15
CA MET A 51 -25.53 0.57 7.87
C MET A 51 -26.02 1.35 6.65
N SER A 52 -26.06 2.67 6.76
CA SER A 52 -26.21 3.56 5.59
C SER A 52 -24.96 3.48 4.69
N ASP A 53 -25.07 3.90 3.42
CA ASP A 53 -23.92 3.97 2.51
C ASP A 53 -22.82 4.89 3.04
N VAL A 54 -23.20 5.97 3.75
CA VAL A 54 -22.27 6.88 4.41
C VAL A 54 -21.50 6.15 5.53
N ALA A 55 -22.20 5.38 6.38
CA ALA A 55 -21.55 4.61 7.46
C ALA A 55 -20.63 3.52 6.90
N ARG A 56 -21.03 2.86 5.79
CA ARG A 56 -20.18 1.92 5.06
C ARG A 56 -18.89 2.58 4.59
N GLN A 57 -18.98 3.74 3.97
CA GLN A 57 -17.81 4.48 3.50
C GLN A 57 -16.91 4.89 4.67
N TRP A 58 -17.49 5.34 5.79
CA TRP A 58 -16.74 5.68 7.00
C TRP A 58 -15.98 4.49 7.59
N THR A 59 -16.47 3.26 7.43
CA THR A 59 -15.76 2.05 7.88
C THR A 59 -14.42 1.88 7.16
N ILE A 60 -14.33 2.25 5.89
CA ILE A 60 -13.08 2.25 5.12
C ILE A 60 -12.25 3.50 5.44
N SER A 61 -12.90 4.66 5.41
CA SER A 61 -12.21 5.95 5.58
C SER A 61 -11.61 6.13 6.96
N ALA A 62 -12.25 5.66 8.02
CA ALA A 62 -11.75 5.75 9.40
C ALA A 62 -10.39 5.03 9.58
N TYR A 63 -10.26 3.84 9.00
CA TYR A 63 -8.99 3.12 8.96
C TYR A 63 -7.93 3.90 8.18
N THR A 64 -8.26 4.31 6.97
CA THR A 64 -7.33 5.01 6.06
C THR A 64 -6.84 6.33 6.63
N LEU A 65 -7.75 7.12 7.23
CA LEU A 65 -7.44 8.38 7.89
C LEU A 65 -6.50 8.20 9.09
N ALA A 66 -6.83 7.25 9.98
CA ALA A 66 -6.02 6.98 11.15
C ALA A 66 -4.64 6.41 10.74
N PHE A 67 -4.62 5.47 9.81
CA PHE A 67 -3.40 4.86 9.29
C PHE A 67 -2.51 5.88 8.59
N GLY A 68 -3.02 6.57 7.55
CA GLY A 68 -2.25 7.53 6.77
C GLY A 68 -1.78 8.72 7.59
N GLY A 69 -2.67 9.27 8.42
CA GLY A 69 -2.39 10.44 9.25
C GLY A 69 -1.35 10.20 10.34
N LEU A 70 -1.28 9.00 10.89
CA LEU A 70 -0.37 8.69 11.99
C LEU A 70 0.93 7.99 11.57
N LEU A 71 1.13 7.71 10.28
CA LEU A 71 2.32 7.01 9.78
C LEU A 71 3.64 7.67 10.18
N LEU A 72 3.75 9.00 10.01
CA LEU A 72 4.96 9.75 10.37
C LEU A 72 5.21 9.71 11.87
N LEU A 73 4.16 9.84 12.66
CA LEU A 73 4.23 9.73 14.11
C LEU A 73 4.61 8.30 14.54
N GLY A 74 4.01 7.29 13.91
CA GLY A 74 4.30 5.88 14.14
C GLY A 74 5.76 5.53 13.87
N GLY A 75 6.34 6.05 12.78
CA GLY A 75 7.75 5.90 12.46
C GLY A 75 8.67 6.47 13.55
N ARG A 76 8.37 7.68 14.04
CA ARG A 76 9.14 8.31 15.13
C ARG A 76 8.95 7.61 16.47
N LEU A 77 7.75 7.14 16.73
CA LEU A 77 7.48 6.36 17.95
C LEU A 77 8.28 5.04 17.95
N ALA A 78 8.42 4.42 16.78
CA ALA A 78 9.25 3.24 16.59
C ALA A 78 10.75 3.51 16.86
N ASP A 79 11.24 4.68 16.45
CA ASP A 79 12.63 5.07 16.72
C ASP A 79 12.85 5.36 18.22
N ARG A 80 11.83 5.86 18.94
CA ARG A 80 11.91 6.19 20.38
C ARG A 80 11.69 4.99 21.29
N LEU A 81 10.66 4.18 21.04
CA LEU A 81 10.28 3.01 21.88
C LEU A 81 11.10 1.76 21.54
N GLY A 82 11.80 1.80 20.40
CA GLY A 82 12.45 0.64 19.80
C GLY A 82 11.50 -0.13 18.89
N ARG A 83 11.98 -0.46 17.70
CA ARG A 83 11.19 -1.01 16.57
C ARG A 83 10.53 -2.35 16.90
N LYS A 84 11.19 -3.21 17.68
CA LYS A 84 10.62 -4.48 18.16
C LYS A 84 9.41 -4.24 19.06
N ASN A 85 9.53 -3.36 20.05
CA ASN A 85 8.44 -3.07 20.99
C ASN A 85 7.25 -2.44 20.25
N THR A 86 7.52 -1.51 19.33
CA THR A 86 6.49 -0.85 18.53
C THR A 86 5.76 -1.84 17.62
N LEU A 87 6.47 -2.81 17.03
CA LEU A 87 5.83 -3.88 16.26
C LEU A 87 4.91 -4.73 17.15
N ILE A 88 5.36 -5.13 18.33
CA ILE A 88 4.55 -5.94 19.26
C ILE A 88 3.31 -5.17 19.73
N ILE A 89 3.47 -3.90 20.15
CA ILE A 89 2.37 -3.04 20.56
C ILE A 89 1.38 -2.84 19.40
N GLY A 90 1.90 -2.57 18.20
CA GLY A 90 1.09 -2.42 17.00
C GLY A 90 0.29 -3.68 16.68
N ALA A 91 0.92 -4.86 16.71
CA ALA A 91 0.26 -6.13 16.40
C ALA A 91 -0.81 -6.50 17.44
N LEU A 92 -0.50 -6.38 18.72
CA LEU A 92 -1.47 -6.69 19.79
C LEU A 92 -2.63 -5.70 19.80
N GLY A 93 -2.36 -4.40 19.66
CA GLY A 93 -3.41 -3.39 19.57
C GLY A 93 -4.28 -3.57 18.35
N PHE A 94 -3.68 -3.94 17.21
CA PHE A 94 -4.43 -4.28 16.00
C PHE A 94 -5.33 -5.51 16.19
N ALA A 95 -4.84 -6.56 16.87
CA ALA A 95 -5.63 -7.74 17.21
C ALA A 95 -6.82 -7.40 18.09
N ILE A 96 -6.61 -6.59 19.14
CA ILE A 96 -7.69 -6.15 20.03
C ILE A 96 -8.75 -5.36 19.25
N ALA A 97 -8.31 -4.40 18.42
CA ALA A 97 -9.22 -3.63 17.59
C ALA A 97 -9.97 -4.52 16.59
N SER A 98 -9.31 -5.53 16.00
CA SER A 98 -9.94 -6.53 15.12
C SER A 98 -10.99 -7.37 15.86
N ALA A 99 -10.68 -7.80 17.08
CA ALA A 99 -11.63 -8.54 17.94
C ALA A 99 -12.89 -7.70 18.24
N VAL A 100 -12.69 -6.43 18.60
CA VAL A 100 -13.80 -5.47 18.83
C VAL A 100 -14.62 -5.27 17.56
N GLY A 101 -13.97 -5.13 16.41
CA GLY A 101 -14.64 -4.97 15.12
C GLY A 101 -15.44 -6.21 14.72
N GLY A 102 -14.90 -7.41 14.93
CA GLY A 102 -15.61 -8.68 14.72
C GLY A 102 -16.80 -8.88 15.65
N ALA A 103 -16.73 -8.33 16.87
CA ALA A 103 -17.83 -8.34 17.83
C ALA A 103 -18.81 -7.16 17.65
N ALA A 104 -18.71 -6.37 16.58
CA ALA A 104 -19.52 -5.16 16.40
C ALA A 104 -21.03 -5.49 16.34
N THR A 105 -21.80 -4.76 17.13
CA THR A 105 -23.27 -4.83 17.20
C THR A 105 -23.96 -3.66 16.50
N GLY A 106 -23.16 -2.71 15.98
CA GLY A 106 -23.67 -1.54 15.25
C GLY A 106 -22.58 -0.78 14.50
N PRO A 107 -22.99 0.15 13.62
CA PRO A 107 -22.07 0.89 12.75
C PRO A 107 -20.97 1.64 13.50
N ALA A 108 -21.32 2.34 14.58
CA ALA A 108 -20.36 3.13 15.35
C ALA A 108 -19.23 2.30 15.95
N MET A 109 -19.56 1.10 16.44
CA MET A 109 -18.56 0.19 17.01
C MET A 109 -17.60 -0.31 15.92
N LEU A 110 -18.12 -0.69 14.76
CA LEU A 110 -17.29 -1.11 13.64
C LEU A 110 -16.38 0.02 13.14
N ILE A 111 -16.92 1.23 12.95
CA ILE A 111 -16.14 2.41 12.52
C ILE A 111 -15.06 2.74 13.55
N GLY A 112 -15.37 2.73 14.84
CA GLY A 112 -14.40 2.96 15.93
C GLY A 112 -13.29 1.91 15.96
N ALA A 113 -13.65 0.63 15.79
CA ALA A 113 -12.69 -0.46 15.68
C ALA A 113 -11.76 -0.27 14.47
N ARG A 114 -12.29 0.12 13.31
CA ARG A 114 -11.52 0.44 12.10
C ARG A 114 -10.54 1.60 12.31
N ALA A 115 -10.99 2.66 12.98
CA ALA A 115 -10.10 3.76 13.36
C ALA A 115 -8.95 3.28 14.26
N ALA A 116 -9.26 2.47 15.28
CA ALA A 116 -8.25 1.88 16.17
C ALA A 116 -7.27 0.96 15.42
N GLN A 117 -7.77 0.10 14.52
CA GLN A 117 -6.90 -0.70 13.64
C GLN A 117 -5.96 0.19 12.82
N GLY A 118 -6.44 1.31 12.26
CA GLY A 118 -5.62 2.28 11.54
C GLY A 118 -4.50 2.88 12.40
N VAL A 119 -4.79 3.24 13.65
CA VAL A 119 -3.77 3.71 14.62
C VAL A 119 -2.67 2.69 14.81
N PHE A 120 -3.01 1.43 15.06
CA PHE A 120 -2.02 0.38 15.29
C PHE A 120 -1.29 -0.05 14.03
N ALA A 121 -1.96 -0.02 12.87
CA ALA A 121 -1.33 -0.22 11.57
C ALA A 121 -0.24 0.83 11.29
N ALA A 122 -0.47 2.09 11.69
CA ALA A 122 0.52 3.17 11.57
C ALA A 122 1.80 2.94 12.39
N LEU A 123 1.73 2.14 13.44
CA LEU A 123 2.90 1.67 14.20
C LEU A 123 3.59 0.48 13.51
N LEU A 124 2.80 -0.43 12.93
CA LEU A 124 3.29 -1.66 12.29
C LEU A 124 4.09 -1.39 11.01
N ALA A 125 3.51 -0.67 10.06
CA ALA A 125 4.06 -0.55 8.72
C ALA A 125 5.48 0.07 8.67
N PRO A 126 5.79 1.19 9.36
CA PRO A 126 7.16 1.71 9.42
C PRO A 126 8.11 0.78 10.18
N SER A 127 7.61 0.09 11.22
CA SER A 127 8.42 -0.82 12.05
C SER A 127 8.88 -2.05 11.25
N THR A 128 8.00 -2.66 10.45
CA THR A 128 8.31 -3.84 9.62
C THR A 128 9.41 -3.53 8.61
N LEU A 129 9.27 -2.46 7.86
CA LEU A 129 10.23 -2.09 6.81
C LEU A 129 11.58 -1.67 7.41
N SER A 130 11.55 -0.98 8.55
CA SER A 130 12.74 -0.57 9.28
C SER A 130 13.48 -1.76 9.89
N LEU A 131 12.77 -2.72 10.51
CA LEU A 131 13.35 -3.97 11.01
C LEU A 131 13.98 -4.79 9.89
N LEU A 132 13.35 -4.86 8.73
CA LEU A 132 13.90 -5.53 7.55
C LEU A 132 15.25 -4.92 7.16
N THR A 133 15.33 -3.60 7.12
CA THR A 133 16.55 -2.87 6.74
C THR A 133 17.71 -3.11 7.70
N ILE A 134 17.45 -3.15 9.02
CA ILE A 134 18.50 -3.38 10.03
C ILE A 134 18.90 -4.85 10.15
N THR A 135 17.96 -5.76 9.92
CA THR A 135 18.24 -7.21 10.02
C THR A 135 19.12 -7.69 8.89
N PHE A 136 18.94 -7.14 7.67
CA PHE A 136 19.68 -7.53 6.48
C PHE A 136 20.63 -6.40 6.04
N THR A 137 21.84 -6.41 6.56
CA THR A 137 22.86 -5.38 6.31
C THR A 137 23.64 -5.60 5.02
N GLU A 138 23.87 -6.87 4.63
CA GLU A 138 24.58 -7.21 3.41
C GLU A 138 23.72 -6.95 2.17
N ALA A 139 24.27 -6.29 1.16
CA ALA A 139 23.53 -5.84 -0.03
C ALA A 139 22.79 -6.97 -0.76
N LYS A 140 23.43 -8.14 -0.90
CA LYS A 140 22.88 -9.31 -1.58
C LYS A 140 21.73 -9.96 -0.79
N GLU A 141 21.91 -10.13 0.52
CA GLU A 141 20.88 -10.68 1.41
C GLU A 141 19.71 -9.70 1.54
N ARG A 142 20.01 -8.42 1.67
CA ARG A 142 18.99 -7.36 1.73
C ARG A 142 18.13 -7.34 0.47
N ALA A 143 18.74 -7.39 -0.72
CA ALA A 143 17.99 -7.46 -1.97
C ALA A 143 17.06 -8.69 -2.04
N LYS A 144 17.53 -9.86 -1.55
CA LYS A 144 16.70 -11.07 -1.47
C LYS A 144 15.56 -10.92 -0.46
N ALA A 145 15.84 -10.38 0.72
CA ALA A 145 14.85 -10.18 1.78
C ALA A 145 13.76 -9.18 1.35
N PHE A 146 14.13 -8.06 0.72
CA PHE A 146 13.17 -7.10 0.16
C PHE A 146 12.35 -7.70 -0.98
N GLY A 147 12.95 -8.56 -1.82
CA GLY A 147 12.23 -9.28 -2.87
C GLY A 147 11.14 -10.19 -2.28
N ILE A 148 11.49 -10.98 -1.25
CA ILE A 148 10.51 -11.84 -0.55
C ILE A 148 9.44 -10.99 0.15
N PHE A 149 9.83 -9.92 0.84
CA PHE A 149 8.90 -9.01 1.50
C PHE A 149 7.92 -8.36 0.52
N SER A 150 8.40 -7.93 -0.65
CA SER A 150 7.54 -7.39 -1.71
C SER A 150 6.58 -8.45 -2.26
N ALA A 151 7.04 -9.70 -2.43
CA ALA A 151 6.19 -10.81 -2.82
C ALA A 151 5.10 -11.09 -1.77
N ILE A 152 5.44 -11.05 -0.48
CA ILE A 152 4.48 -11.18 0.63
C ILE A 152 3.44 -10.05 0.56
N MET A 153 3.87 -8.80 0.35
CA MET A 153 2.96 -7.66 0.24
C MET A 153 1.95 -7.84 -0.91
N MET A 154 2.44 -8.25 -2.07
CA MET A 154 1.57 -8.43 -3.25
C MET A 154 0.65 -9.64 -3.09
N SER A 155 1.18 -10.77 -2.55
CA SER A 155 0.39 -11.97 -2.28
C SER A 155 -0.69 -11.73 -1.22
N GLY A 156 -0.38 -10.89 -0.21
CA GLY A 156 -1.30 -10.55 0.87
C GLY A 156 -2.59 -9.94 0.36
N GLY A 157 -2.52 -9.07 -0.66
CA GLY A 157 -3.70 -8.47 -1.28
C GLY A 157 -4.62 -9.52 -1.91
N ALA A 158 -4.08 -10.40 -2.77
CA ALA A 158 -4.87 -11.45 -3.40
C ALA A 158 -5.35 -12.51 -2.40
N LEU A 159 -4.49 -12.92 -1.45
CA LEU A 159 -4.90 -13.83 -0.38
C LEU A 159 -6.04 -13.24 0.45
N GLY A 160 -5.99 -11.92 0.74
CA GLY A 160 -7.07 -11.24 1.46
C GLY A 160 -8.38 -11.24 0.69
N LEU A 161 -8.35 -11.04 -0.64
CA LEU A 161 -9.55 -11.11 -1.47
C LEU A 161 -10.14 -12.53 -1.50
N VAL A 162 -9.33 -13.56 -1.75
CA VAL A 162 -9.78 -14.95 -1.81
C VAL A 162 -10.25 -15.45 -0.45
N ALA A 163 -9.46 -15.23 0.60
CA ALA A 163 -9.80 -15.63 1.96
C ALA A 163 -11.02 -14.86 2.47
N GLY A 164 -11.10 -13.56 2.17
CA GLY A 164 -12.24 -12.73 2.52
C GLY A 164 -13.53 -13.17 1.87
N GLY A 165 -13.46 -13.52 0.58
CA GLY A 165 -14.59 -14.10 -0.14
C GLY A 165 -15.06 -15.41 0.48
N ALA A 166 -14.12 -16.31 0.76
CA ALA A 166 -14.43 -17.61 1.39
C ALA A 166 -15.02 -17.44 2.81
N LEU A 167 -14.40 -16.59 3.64
CA LEU A 167 -14.88 -16.37 5.01
C LEU A 167 -16.24 -15.70 5.03
N ALA A 168 -16.49 -14.70 4.16
CA ALA A 168 -17.75 -13.99 4.09
C ALA A 168 -18.88 -14.83 3.47
N GLU A 169 -18.56 -15.74 2.54
CA GLU A 169 -19.54 -16.58 1.83
C GLU A 169 -19.88 -17.85 2.61
N TYR A 170 -18.89 -18.54 3.22
CA TYR A 170 -19.08 -19.85 3.86
C TYR A 170 -19.21 -19.80 5.38
N LEU A 171 -18.81 -18.69 6.02
CA LEU A 171 -18.91 -18.51 7.48
C LEU A 171 -19.73 -17.26 7.79
N ASP A 172 -19.07 -16.18 8.21
CA ASP A 172 -19.67 -14.91 8.57
C ASP A 172 -18.67 -13.79 8.29
N TRP A 173 -19.14 -12.58 7.94
CA TRP A 173 -18.27 -11.43 7.68
C TRP A 173 -17.36 -11.07 8.87
N ARG A 174 -17.77 -11.39 10.10
CA ARG A 174 -16.98 -11.17 11.33
C ARG A 174 -15.67 -11.93 11.32
N TRP A 175 -15.63 -13.12 10.70
CA TRP A 175 -14.41 -13.91 10.56
C TRP A 175 -13.35 -13.20 9.72
N CYS A 176 -13.74 -12.28 8.84
CA CYS A 176 -12.80 -11.43 8.11
C CYS A 176 -12.01 -10.50 9.04
N LEU A 177 -12.53 -10.18 10.22
CA LEU A 177 -11.80 -9.43 11.25
C LEU A 177 -11.10 -10.38 12.23
N TYR A 178 -11.74 -11.46 12.66
CA TYR A 178 -11.14 -12.42 13.60
C TYR A 178 -9.92 -13.14 13.03
N VAL A 179 -9.81 -13.31 11.71
CA VAL A 179 -8.62 -13.92 11.08
C VAL A 179 -7.34 -13.14 11.36
N ASN A 180 -7.43 -11.85 11.67
CA ASN A 180 -6.29 -11.04 12.04
C ASN A 180 -5.65 -11.45 13.37
N LEU A 181 -6.42 -12.06 14.29
CA LEU A 181 -5.94 -12.43 15.64
C LEU A 181 -4.80 -13.44 15.60
N PRO A 182 -4.93 -14.61 14.94
CA PRO A 182 -3.83 -15.58 14.86
C PRO A 182 -2.58 -14.99 14.19
N PHE A 183 -2.73 -14.19 13.14
CA PHE A 183 -1.58 -13.53 12.50
C PHE A 183 -0.86 -12.57 13.44
N ALA A 184 -1.61 -11.75 14.19
CA ALA A 184 -1.06 -10.81 15.14
C ALA A 184 -0.37 -11.50 16.33
N ILE A 185 -0.96 -12.58 16.83
CA ILE A 185 -0.37 -13.39 17.91
C ILE A 185 0.94 -14.01 17.46
N ILE A 186 0.97 -14.67 16.30
CA ILE A 186 2.17 -15.28 15.71
C ILE A 186 3.24 -14.21 15.49
N ALA A 187 2.89 -13.06 14.93
CA ALA A 187 3.81 -11.95 14.71
C ALA A 187 4.38 -11.42 16.02
N SER A 188 3.55 -11.24 17.06
CA SER A 188 3.98 -10.72 18.38
C SER A 188 4.88 -11.69 19.13
N VAL A 189 4.48 -12.97 19.21
CA VAL A 189 5.26 -14.04 19.85
C VAL A 189 6.58 -14.26 19.09
N GLY A 190 6.51 -14.35 17.76
CA GLY A 190 7.70 -14.47 16.92
C GLY A 190 8.64 -13.27 17.10
N ALA A 191 8.11 -12.05 17.14
CA ALA A 191 8.90 -10.85 17.39
C ALA A 191 9.61 -10.90 18.76
N TRP A 192 8.91 -11.37 19.77
CA TRP A 192 9.48 -11.49 21.11
C TRP A 192 10.72 -12.38 21.16
N PHE A 193 10.68 -13.55 20.52
CA PHE A 193 11.76 -14.53 20.55
C PHE A 193 12.84 -14.31 19.47
N VAL A 194 12.47 -13.82 18.29
CA VAL A 194 13.36 -13.83 17.13
C VAL A 194 14.01 -12.48 16.85
N LEU A 195 13.27 -11.36 17.08
CA LEU A 195 13.80 -10.04 16.75
C LEU A 195 14.78 -9.53 17.81
N PRO A 196 15.93 -8.96 17.39
CA PRO A 196 16.87 -8.37 18.34
C PRO A 196 16.25 -7.17 19.05
N LYS A 197 16.56 -7.03 20.34
CA LYS A 197 16.19 -5.85 21.11
C LYS A 197 17.12 -4.70 20.70
N VAL A 198 16.61 -3.81 19.85
CA VAL A 198 17.29 -2.56 19.51
C VAL A 198 16.72 -1.49 20.41
N GLU A 199 17.56 -0.92 21.26
CA GLU A 199 17.15 0.15 22.16
C GLU A 199 16.74 1.39 21.35
N GLY A 200 15.61 1.97 21.71
CA GLY A 200 15.17 3.22 21.12
C GLY A 200 16.00 4.40 21.63
N HIS A 201 16.14 5.42 20.83
CA HIS A 201 16.83 6.66 21.21
C HIS A 201 15.90 7.53 22.06
N ARG A 202 15.85 7.27 23.38
CA ARG A 202 14.97 7.96 24.34
C ARG A 202 15.24 9.46 24.46
N GLU A 203 16.42 9.91 24.08
CA GLU A 203 16.84 11.32 24.17
C GLU A 203 16.28 12.22 23.07
N THR A 204 15.74 11.66 21.99
CA THR A 204 15.12 12.45 20.92
C THR A 204 13.79 13.04 21.39
N ARG A 205 13.76 14.34 21.66
CA ARG A 205 12.51 15.06 21.94
C ARG A 205 11.60 14.98 20.71
N LEU A 206 10.40 14.46 20.89
CA LEU A 206 9.38 14.51 19.83
C LEU A 206 8.94 15.94 19.62
N ASP A 207 9.07 16.42 18.39
CA ASP A 207 8.47 17.69 17.99
C ASP A 207 6.96 17.50 17.74
N TRP A 208 6.19 17.64 18.84
CA TRP A 208 4.74 17.50 18.80
C TRP A 208 4.06 18.44 17.83
N ILE A 209 4.60 19.66 17.64
CA ILE A 209 4.05 20.62 16.70
C ILE A 209 4.18 20.09 15.27
N SER A 210 5.36 19.62 14.91
CA SER A 210 5.56 18.97 13.61
C SER A 210 4.68 17.73 13.43
N ALA A 211 4.51 16.91 14.48
CA ALA A 211 3.64 15.75 14.43
C ALA A 211 2.18 16.14 14.18
N ILE A 212 1.67 17.15 14.87
CA ILE A 212 0.30 17.65 14.70
C ILE A 212 0.10 18.26 13.30
N LEU A 213 1.05 19.09 12.85
CA LEU A 213 0.98 19.71 11.52
C LEU A 213 1.01 18.66 10.40
N GLY A 214 1.94 17.72 10.48
CA GLY A 214 2.09 16.68 9.46
C GLY A 214 0.91 15.71 9.47
N SER A 215 0.55 15.17 10.64
CA SER A 215 -0.59 14.24 10.77
C SER A 215 -1.91 14.91 10.45
N GLY A 216 -2.15 16.12 10.98
CA GLY A 216 -3.36 16.88 10.69
C GLY A 216 -3.49 17.25 9.21
N GLY A 217 -2.36 17.63 8.57
CA GLY A 217 -2.33 17.91 7.14
C GLY A 217 -2.63 16.68 6.28
N ILE A 218 -2.04 15.51 6.61
CA ILE A 218 -2.31 14.25 5.89
C ILE A 218 -3.76 13.78 6.14
N VAL A 219 -4.24 13.82 7.39
CA VAL A 219 -5.63 13.49 7.71
C VAL A 219 -6.59 14.39 6.94
N GLY A 220 -6.37 15.72 6.98
CA GLY A 220 -7.20 16.66 6.25
C GLY A 220 -7.19 16.42 4.74
N LEU A 221 -6.01 16.12 4.16
CA LEU A 221 -5.87 15.80 2.74
C LEU A 221 -6.66 14.54 2.38
N VAL A 222 -6.42 13.43 3.09
CA VAL A 222 -7.10 12.15 2.83
C VAL A 222 -8.61 12.27 3.07
N TYR A 223 -9.03 13.01 4.10
CA TYR A 223 -10.45 13.29 4.37
C TYR A 223 -11.09 14.08 3.24
N ALA A 224 -10.47 15.19 2.81
CA ALA A 224 -11.00 15.99 1.71
C ALA A 224 -11.12 15.17 0.42
N LEU A 225 -10.12 14.34 0.11
CA LEU A 225 -10.15 13.45 -1.04
C LEU A 225 -11.25 12.38 -0.92
N SER A 226 -11.47 11.82 0.26
CA SER A 226 -12.54 10.83 0.49
C SER A 226 -13.93 11.48 0.33
N GLU A 227 -14.14 12.69 0.89
CA GLU A 227 -15.40 13.43 0.77
C GLU A 227 -15.63 13.95 -0.66
N ALA A 228 -14.57 14.24 -1.42
CA ALA A 228 -14.70 14.66 -2.81
C ALA A 228 -15.36 13.59 -3.69
N ALA A 229 -15.17 12.30 -3.36
CA ALA A 229 -15.80 11.19 -4.07
C ALA A 229 -17.33 11.15 -3.90
N THR A 230 -17.85 11.67 -2.78
CA THR A 230 -19.29 11.65 -2.46
C THR A 230 -19.98 13.00 -2.63
N ARG A 231 -19.32 14.08 -2.19
CA ARG A 231 -19.88 15.45 -2.22
C ARG A 231 -19.50 16.22 -3.46
N GLY A 232 -18.58 15.68 -4.27
CA GLY A 232 -18.00 16.37 -5.42
C GLY A 232 -16.95 17.41 -5.05
N TRP A 233 -16.10 17.73 -6.01
CA TRP A 233 -14.99 18.68 -5.86
C TRP A 233 -15.44 20.14 -5.62
N GLY A 234 -16.67 20.50 -6.01
CA GLY A 234 -17.23 21.83 -5.80
C GLY A 234 -17.80 22.10 -4.39
N SER A 235 -17.78 21.09 -3.50
CA SER A 235 -18.28 21.24 -2.14
C SER A 235 -17.41 22.19 -1.32
N SER A 236 -18.04 23.16 -0.65
CA SER A 236 -17.35 24.12 0.22
C SER A 236 -16.59 23.44 1.36
N LEU A 237 -17.12 22.33 1.89
CA LEU A 237 -16.46 21.51 2.90
C LEU A 237 -15.17 20.88 2.34
N VAL A 238 -15.24 20.28 1.14
CA VAL A 238 -14.08 19.66 0.50
C VAL A 238 -12.99 20.69 0.25
N MET A 239 -13.37 21.84 -0.33
CA MET A 239 -12.41 22.92 -0.64
C MET A 239 -11.80 23.55 0.60
N SER A 240 -12.59 23.77 1.66
CA SER A 240 -12.09 24.33 2.91
C SER A 240 -11.15 23.38 3.64
N VAL A 241 -11.50 22.09 3.75
CA VAL A 241 -10.63 21.10 4.39
C VAL A 241 -9.35 20.88 3.58
N LEU A 242 -9.46 20.84 2.25
CA LEU A 242 -8.30 20.74 1.36
C LEU A 242 -7.37 21.95 1.53
N GLY A 243 -7.93 23.16 1.57
CA GLY A 243 -7.17 24.39 1.83
C GLY A 243 -6.45 24.36 3.17
N VAL A 244 -7.15 23.99 4.25
CA VAL A 244 -6.54 23.82 5.58
C VAL A 244 -5.46 22.75 5.57
N ALA A 245 -5.69 21.61 4.92
CA ALA A 245 -4.70 20.54 4.81
C ALA A 245 -3.43 21.01 4.10
N ILE A 246 -3.56 21.74 3.00
CA ILE A 246 -2.42 22.32 2.26
C ILE A 246 -1.65 23.31 3.14
N VAL A 247 -2.34 24.19 3.88
CA VAL A 247 -1.70 25.13 4.81
C VAL A 247 -0.95 24.39 5.91
N LEU A 248 -1.55 23.36 6.52
CA LEU A 248 -0.90 22.53 7.55
C LEU A 248 0.34 21.83 7.01
N LEU A 249 0.27 21.24 5.81
CA LEU A 249 1.41 20.60 5.16
C LEU A 249 2.51 21.59 4.78
N ALA A 250 2.15 22.78 4.29
CA ALA A 250 3.12 23.83 4.01
C ALA A 250 3.80 24.31 5.30
N ALA A 251 3.04 24.54 6.37
CA ALA A 251 3.57 24.89 7.69
C ALA A 251 4.46 23.75 8.25
N PHE A 252 4.05 22.50 8.07
CA PHE A 252 4.89 21.33 8.41
C PHE A 252 6.22 21.37 7.68
N VAL A 253 6.22 21.48 6.34
CA VAL A 253 7.44 21.52 5.52
C VAL A 253 8.33 22.71 5.92
N PHE A 254 7.73 23.90 6.08
CA PHE A 254 8.46 25.08 6.54
C PHE A 254 9.12 24.84 7.90
N ARG A 255 8.40 24.25 8.85
CA ARG A 255 8.94 23.92 10.16
C ARG A 255 10.10 22.92 10.09
N GLN A 256 10.03 21.91 9.18
CA GLN A 256 11.11 20.93 9.00
C GLN A 256 12.43 21.58 8.54
N THR A 257 12.40 22.77 7.93
CA THR A 257 13.63 23.52 7.57
C THR A 257 14.25 24.26 8.75
N ARG A 258 13.52 24.42 9.86
CA ARG A 258 13.93 25.27 10.99
C ARG A 258 14.29 24.50 12.25
N VAL A 259 13.82 23.26 12.42
CA VAL A 259 14.07 22.46 13.63
C VAL A 259 15.37 21.67 13.52
N PRO A 260 16.14 21.54 14.62
CA PRO A 260 17.42 20.80 14.62
C PRO A 260 17.24 19.30 14.32
N ASN A 261 16.15 18.70 14.82
CA ASN A 261 15.82 17.28 14.63
C ASN A 261 14.48 17.14 13.89
N PRO A 262 14.46 17.35 12.55
CA PRO A 262 13.23 17.34 11.79
C PRO A 262 12.59 15.94 11.78
N LEU A 263 11.25 15.89 11.85
CA LEU A 263 10.50 14.64 11.64
C LEU A 263 10.72 14.09 10.23
N LEU A 264 10.85 14.98 9.26
CA LEU A 264 11.12 14.68 7.86
C LEU A 264 12.34 15.47 7.40
N PRO A 265 13.53 14.85 7.36
CA PRO A 265 14.69 15.51 6.77
C PRO A 265 14.44 15.83 5.29
N ILE A 266 14.37 17.12 4.95
CA ILE A 266 14.01 17.57 3.59
C ILE A 266 14.96 17.03 2.52
N ARG A 267 16.22 16.75 2.89
CA ARG A 267 17.18 16.06 2.03
C ARG A 267 16.69 14.73 1.44
N ILE A 268 15.71 14.06 2.10
CA ILE A 268 15.11 12.82 1.59
C ILE A 268 14.21 13.13 0.40
N LEU A 269 13.52 14.27 0.41
CA LEU A 269 12.60 14.68 -0.66
C LEU A 269 13.30 15.42 -1.80
N THR A 270 14.41 16.11 -1.52
CA THR A 270 15.13 16.88 -2.54
C THR A 270 16.04 16.02 -3.42
N ASP A 271 16.33 14.78 -3.01
CA ASP A 271 17.00 13.81 -3.87
C ASP A 271 16.06 13.39 -5.02
N ARG A 272 16.40 13.82 -6.25
CA ARG A 272 15.60 13.59 -7.45
C ARG A 272 15.28 12.12 -7.69
N THR A 273 16.22 11.23 -7.36
CA THR A 273 16.07 9.79 -7.56
C THR A 273 15.06 9.21 -6.57
N ARG A 274 15.09 9.63 -5.30
CA ARG A 274 14.10 9.21 -4.30
C ARG A 274 12.74 9.86 -4.54
N ALA A 275 12.70 11.15 -4.87
CA ALA A 275 11.45 11.81 -5.22
C ALA A 275 10.73 11.10 -6.37
N SER A 276 11.49 10.67 -7.40
CA SER A 276 10.92 9.88 -8.50
C SER A 276 10.34 8.53 -8.03
N ALA A 277 10.98 7.87 -7.06
CA ALA A 277 10.46 6.62 -6.48
C ALA A 277 9.15 6.86 -5.71
N TYR A 278 9.08 7.92 -4.90
CA TYR A 278 7.85 8.26 -4.16
C TYR A 278 6.70 8.65 -5.10
N LEU A 279 6.98 9.42 -6.15
CA LEU A 279 5.99 9.73 -7.18
C LEU A 279 5.53 8.48 -7.93
N SER A 280 6.45 7.57 -8.25
CA SER A 280 6.13 6.32 -8.93
C SER A 280 5.20 5.44 -8.11
N ILE A 281 5.46 5.32 -6.81
CA ILE A 281 4.64 4.48 -5.94
C ILE A 281 3.25 5.12 -5.71
N GLY A 282 3.19 6.44 -5.60
CA GLY A 282 1.92 7.18 -5.53
C GLY A 282 1.09 7.01 -6.80
N ALA A 283 1.70 7.19 -7.97
CA ALA A 283 1.03 7.01 -9.25
C ALA A 283 0.58 5.56 -9.49
N ALA A 284 1.44 4.58 -9.15
CA ALA A 284 1.08 3.18 -9.24
C ALA A 284 -0.11 2.83 -8.33
N SER A 285 -0.13 3.34 -7.10
CA SER A 285 -1.23 3.14 -6.15
C SER A 285 -2.53 3.81 -6.62
N PHE A 286 -2.43 4.99 -7.24
CA PHE A 286 -3.55 5.67 -7.88
C PHE A 286 -4.22 4.79 -8.94
N GLY A 287 -3.45 4.24 -9.89
CA GLY A 287 -3.98 3.40 -10.96
C GLY A 287 -4.47 2.03 -10.47
N MET A 288 -3.71 1.40 -9.58
CA MET A 288 -4.07 0.08 -9.05
C MET A 288 -5.37 0.10 -8.24
N PHE A 289 -5.59 1.15 -7.43
CA PHE A 289 -6.81 1.25 -6.66
C PHE A 289 -8.04 1.35 -7.56
N GLY A 290 -7.96 2.17 -8.61
CA GLY A 290 -9.02 2.26 -9.62
C GLY A 290 -9.29 0.91 -10.31
N MET A 291 -8.22 0.22 -10.73
CA MET A 291 -8.32 -1.11 -11.34
C MET A 291 -9.05 -2.10 -10.42
N PHE A 292 -8.59 -2.27 -9.18
CA PHE A 292 -9.21 -3.20 -8.24
C PHE A 292 -10.68 -2.87 -7.97
N LEU A 293 -11.00 -1.59 -7.80
CA LEU A 293 -12.36 -1.14 -7.53
C LEU A 293 -13.30 -1.43 -8.71
N PHE A 294 -12.97 -0.91 -9.88
CA PHE A 294 -13.85 -1.02 -11.05
C PHE A 294 -13.92 -2.43 -11.60
N LEU A 295 -12.82 -3.18 -11.54
CA LEU A 295 -12.82 -4.58 -11.96
C LEU A 295 -13.63 -5.45 -11.00
N THR A 296 -13.60 -5.18 -9.69
CA THR A 296 -14.47 -5.84 -8.73
C THR A 296 -15.95 -5.58 -9.04
N TYR A 297 -16.32 -4.33 -9.35
CA TYR A 297 -17.67 -3.98 -9.74
C TYR A 297 -18.09 -4.63 -11.07
N GLN A 298 -17.17 -4.72 -12.04
CA GLN A 298 -17.39 -5.42 -13.31
C GLN A 298 -17.65 -6.92 -13.07
N LEU A 299 -16.80 -7.58 -12.29
CA LEU A 299 -16.91 -9.00 -12.01
C LEU A 299 -18.18 -9.34 -11.23
N GLN A 300 -18.46 -8.62 -10.13
CA GLN A 300 -19.61 -8.92 -9.27
C GLN A 300 -20.91 -8.32 -9.79
N GLY A 301 -20.88 -7.08 -10.30
CA GLY A 301 -22.09 -6.38 -10.74
C GLY A 301 -22.54 -6.78 -12.14
N THR A 302 -21.64 -6.82 -13.12
CA THR A 302 -21.99 -7.08 -14.53
C THR A 302 -21.87 -8.56 -14.93
N MET A 303 -20.80 -9.22 -14.46
CA MET A 303 -20.55 -10.63 -14.76
C MET A 303 -21.18 -11.59 -13.75
N HIS A 304 -21.79 -11.06 -12.67
CA HIS A 304 -22.48 -11.82 -11.62
C HIS A 304 -21.61 -12.87 -10.93
N TYR A 305 -20.30 -12.63 -10.81
CA TYR A 305 -19.41 -13.51 -10.06
C TYR A 305 -19.71 -13.43 -8.56
N GLY A 306 -19.72 -14.56 -7.87
CA GLY A 306 -19.72 -14.58 -6.41
C GLY A 306 -18.46 -13.93 -5.84
N ALA A 307 -18.47 -13.57 -4.57
CA ALA A 307 -17.34 -12.91 -3.90
C ALA A 307 -16.05 -13.74 -4.02
N PHE A 308 -16.14 -15.06 -3.82
CA PHE A 308 -15.01 -15.97 -3.95
C PHE A 308 -14.49 -16.04 -5.40
N GLN A 309 -15.39 -16.17 -6.38
CA GLN A 309 -15.02 -16.21 -7.79
C GLN A 309 -14.32 -14.91 -8.22
N ALA A 310 -14.83 -13.76 -7.79
CA ALA A 310 -14.21 -12.47 -8.04
C ALA A 310 -12.80 -12.37 -7.41
N GLY A 311 -12.62 -12.90 -6.19
CA GLY A 311 -11.30 -12.98 -5.55
C GLY A 311 -10.31 -13.87 -6.32
N VAL A 312 -10.74 -15.03 -6.79
CA VAL A 312 -9.93 -15.95 -7.61
C VAL A 312 -9.59 -15.32 -8.96
N ALA A 313 -10.50 -14.52 -9.52
CA ALA A 313 -10.29 -13.83 -10.79
C ALA A 313 -9.10 -12.86 -10.77
N PHE A 314 -8.67 -12.36 -9.61
CA PHE A 314 -7.47 -11.51 -9.48
C PHE A 314 -6.14 -12.29 -9.36
N LEU A 315 -6.15 -13.62 -9.30
CA LEU A 315 -4.92 -14.42 -9.22
C LEU A 315 -3.96 -14.26 -10.41
N PRO A 316 -4.40 -14.07 -11.67
CA PRO A 316 -3.49 -13.80 -12.78
C PRO A 316 -2.65 -12.54 -12.60
N PHE A 317 -3.20 -11.47 -12.02
CA PHE A 317 -2.44 -10.28 -11.66
C PHE A 317 -1.29 -10.63 -10.71
N LEU A 318 -1.59 -11.40 -9.66
CA LEU A 318 -0.60 -11.86 -8.70
C LEU A 318 0.47 -12.73 -9.36
N LEU A 319 0.05 -13.68 -10.20
CA LEU A 319 0.95 -14.57 -10.92
C LEU A 319 1.92 -13.78 -11.81
N GLY A 320 1.39 -12.86 -12.61
CA GLY A 320 2.20 -11.96 -13.45
C GLY A 320 3.21 -11.15 -12.62
N ASN A 321 2.76 -10.61 -11.48
CA ASN A 321 3.62 -9.86 -10.58
C ASN A 321 4.75 -10.73 -9.99
N VAL A 322 4.42 -11.87 -9.42
CA VAL A 322 5.40 -12.77 -8.78
C VAL A 322 6.41 -13.32 -9.79
N LEU A 323 5.95 -13.76 -10.95
CA LEU A 323 6.83 -14.30 -12.00
C LEU A 323 7.81 -13.22 -12.49
N VAL A 324 7.33 -12.04 -12.79
CA VAL A 324 8.18 -10.97 -13.32
C VAL A 324 9.10 -10.40 -12.24
N SER A 325 8.65 -10.22 -11.01
CA SER A 325 9.50 -9.71 -9.92
C SER A 325 10.61 -10.69 -9.55
N THR A 326 10.34 -11.99 -9.53
CA THR A 326 11.32 -13.01 -9.12
C THR A 326 12.25 -13.43 -10.24
N LEU A 327 11.75 -13.59 -11.46
CA LEU A 327 12.53 -14.14 -12.58
C LEU A 327 13.17 -13.03 -13.43
N LEU A 328 12.41 -11.98 -13.76
CA LEU A 328 12.85 -10.99 -14.74
C LEU A 328 13.49 -9.78 -14.05
N SER A 329 12.82 -9.17 -13.07
CA SER A 329 13.31 -7.97 -12.38
C SER A 329 14.65 -8.25 -11.70
N ARG A 330 14.79 -9.41 -11.05
CA ARG A 330 16.04 -9.85 -10.41
C ARG A 330 17.21 -10.02 -11.39
N ARG A 331 16.94 -10.47 -12.63
CA ARG A 331 17.97 -10.66 -13.66
C ARG A 331 18.32 -9.35 -14.38
N LEU A 332 17.34 -8.50 -14.61
CA LEU A 332 17.50 -7.26 -15.37
C LEU A 332 18.07 -6.12 -14.53
N LEU A 333 17.67 -5.99 -13.27
CA LEU A 333 18.09 -4.87 -12.41
C LEU A 333 19.62 -4.67 -12.35
N PRO A 334 20.46 -5.72 -12.20
CA PRO A 334 21.91 -5.56 -12.22
C PRO A 334 22.49 -5.18 -13.60
N ARG A 335 21.77 -5.52 -14.70
CA ARG A 335 22.25 -5.31 -16.08
C ARG A 335 21.84 -3.96 -16.66
N THR A 336 20.60 -3.53 -16.42
CA THR A 336 20.01 -2.34 -17.04
C THR A 336 19.93 -1.15 -16.08
N GLY A 337 20.09 -1.41 -14.78
CA GLY A 337 19.86 -0.42 -13.74
C GLY A 337 18.37 -0.19 -13.45
N PRO A 338 18.07 0.64 -12.45
CA PRO A 338 16.69 0.80 -11.97
C PRO A 338 15.79 1.63 -12.90
N ARG A 339 16.34 2.61 -13.63
CA ARG A 339 15.55 3.53 -14.46
C ARG A 339 14.72 2.83 -15.54
N PRO A 340 15.32 2.00 -16.43
CA PRO A 340 14.55 1.34 -17.49
C PRO A 340 13.45 0.43 -16.92
N LEU A 341 13.74 -0.31 -15.85
CA LEU A 341 12.78 -1.21 -15.24
C LEU A 341 11.58 -0.45 -14.67
N LEU A 342 11.83 0.67 -13.98
CA LEU A 342 10.79 1.47 -13.39
C LEU A 342 9.88 2.09 -14.46
N VAL A 343 10.48 2.68 -15.50
CA VAL A 343 9.73 3.28 -16.63
C VAL A 343 8.94 2.21 -17.36
N THR A 344 9.56 1.08 -17.73
CA THR A 344 8.87 -0.01 -18.43
C THR A 344 7.74 -0.59 -17.58
N GLY A 345 7.96 -0.76 -16.26
CA GLY A 345 6.94 -1.24 -15.34
C GLY A 345 5.72 -0.32 -15.27
N LEU A 346 5.93 0.99 -15.13
CA LEU A 346 4.84 1.98 -15.10
C LEU A 346 4.10 2.05 -16.45
N LEU A 347 4.83 1.99 -17.57
CA LEU A 347 4.22 2.00 -18.91
C LEU A 347 3.43 0.72 -19.21
N LEU A 348 3.89 -0.45 -18.74
CA LEU A 348 3.11 -1.69 -18.83
C LEU A 348 1.83 -1.60 -18.01
N MET A 349 1.90 -1.06 -16.78
CA MET A 349 0.69 -0.83 -15.98
C MET A 349 -0.26 0.15 -16.70
N ALA A 350 0.27 1.23 -17.27
CA ALA A 350 -0.51 2.18 -18.07
C ALA A 350 -1.19 1.52 -19.27
N ALA A 351 -0.47 0.66 -19.99
CA ALA A 351 -1.01 -0.10 -21.12
C ALA A 351 -2.11 -1.07 -20.69
N GLY A 352 -1.93 -1.78 -19.57
CA GLY A 352 -2.97 -2.65 -19.01
C GLY A 352 -4.25 -1.87 -18.65
N LEU A 353 -4.12 -0.69 -18.02
CA LEU A 353 -5.26 0.18 -17.73
C LEU A 353 -5.90 0.74 -19.02
N ALA A 354 -5.10 1.07 -20.03
CA ALA A 354 -5.60 1.50 -21.32
C ALA A 354 -6.39 0.38 -22.04
N LEU A 355 -5.98 -0.88 -21.91
CA LEU A 355 -6.76 -2.01 -22.43
C LEU A 355 -8.12 -2.15 -21.75
N LEU A 356 -8.27 -1.77 -20.46
CA LEU A 356 -9.56 -1.75 -19.78
C LEU A 356 -10.53 -0.68 -20.33
N THR A 357 -10.11 0.22 -21.19
CA THR A 357 -11.04 1.11 -21.92
C THR A 357 -11.95 0.34 -22.88
N GLN A 358 -11.60 -0.89 -23.24
CA GLN A 358 -12.40 -1.77 -24.09
C GLN A 358 -13.46 -2.56 -23.30
N LEU A 359 -13.60 -2.32 -21.98
CA LEU A 359 -14.64 -2.95 -21.17
C LEU A 359 -16.04 -2.64 -21.73
N SER A 360 -16.83 -3.68 -21.83
CA SER A 360 -18.24 -3.66 -22.25
C SER A 360 -19.06 -4.63 -21.41
N THR A 361 -20.37 -4.57 -21.53
CA THR A 361 -21.26 -5.54 -20.86
C THR A 361 -21.06 -6.98 -21.35
N GLY A 362 -20.58 -7.17 -22.58
CA GLY A 362 -20.26 -8.48 -23.17
C GLY A 362 -18.80 -8.88 -23.04
N SER A 363 -17.97 -8.15 -22.30
CA SER A 363 -16.56 -8.50 -22.17
C SER A 363 -16.35 -9.86 -21.53
N SER A 364 -15.50 -10.68 -22.16
CA SER A 364 -15.10 -11.98 -21.63
C SER A 364 -13.97 -11.85 -20.62
N TYR A 365 -14.06 -12.60 -19.53
CA TYR A 365 -12.96 -12.71 -18.58
C TYR A 365 -11.67 -13.21 -19.25
N TRP A 366 -11.77 -14.30 -20.01
CA TRP A 366 -10.63 -14.93 -20.68
C TRP A 366 -10.04 -14.09 -21.82
N GLY A 367 -10.90 -13.34 -22.54
CA GLY A 367 -10.49 -12.56 -23.71
C GLY A 367 -9.89 -11.20 -23.38
N LEU A 368 -10.33 -10.56 -22.29
CA LEU A 368 -9.90 -9.20 -21.94
C LEU A 368 -9.29 -9.13 -20.55
N ILE A 369 -10.01 -9.56 -19.51
CA ILE A 369 -9.64 -9.30 -18.11
C ILE A 369 -8.35 -10.05 -17.74
N LEU A 370 -8.28 -11.34 -18.01
CA LEU A 370 -7.10 -12.16 -17.72
C LEU A 370 -5.81 -11.65 -18.40
N PRO A 371 -5.78 -11.36 -19.72
CA PRO A 371 -4.59 -10.77 -20.35
C PRO A 371 -4.19 -9.44 -19.73
N VAL A 372 -5.17 -8.58 -19.43
CA VAL A 372 -4.93 -7.28 -18.80
C VAL A 372 -4.32 -7.45 -17.41
N GLU A 373 -4.83 -8.36 -16.60
CA GLU A 373 -4.28 -8.64 -15.27
C GLU A 373 -2.84 -9.14 -15.32
N LEU A 374 -2.51 -10.00 -16.28
CA LEU A 374 -1.14 -10.46 -16.49
C LEU A 374 -0.21 -9.31 -16.86
N VAL A 375 -0.64 -8.39 -17.75
CA VAL A 375 0.14 -7.20 -18.15
C VAL A 375 0.33 -6.25 -16.96
N LEU A 376 -0.74 -5.96 -16.22
CA LEU A 376 -0.69 -5.12 -15.02
C LEU A 376 0.22 -5.73 -13.94
N GLY A 377 0.07 -7.04 -13.71
CA GLY A 377 0.90 -7.79 -12.78
C GLY A 377 2.38 -7.76 -13.19
N ALA A 378 2.67 -7.97 -14.48
CA ALA A 378 4.03 -7.88 -15.01
C ALA A 378 4.63 -6.48 -14.81
N GLY A 379 3.87 -5.42 -15.11
CA GLY A 379 4.27 -4.03 -14.88
C GLY A 379 4.58 -3.75 -13.41
N ALA A 380 3.69 -4.17 -12.51
CA ALA A 380 3.89 -4.04 -11.06
C ALA A 380 5.13 -4.84 -10.58
N GLY A 381 5.35 -6.04 -11.14
CA GLY A 381 6.51 -6.88 -10.85
C GLY A 381 7.85 -6.27 -11.26
N LEU A 382 7.88 -5.40 -12.26
CA LEU A 382 9.06 -4.61 -12.61
C LEU A 382 9.19 -3.36 -11.73
N ALA A 383 8.09 -2.62 -11.52
CA ALA A 383 8.11 -1.31 -10.87
C ALA A 383 8.35 -1.42 -9.36
N MET A 384 7.57 -2.25 -8.64
CA MET A 384 7.54 -2.23 -7.17
C MET A 384 8.88 -2.60 -6.50
N PRO A 385 9.57 -3.70 -6.86
CA PRO A 385 10.88 -4.00 -6.29
C PRO A 385 11.91 -2.91 -6.60
N THR A 386 11.79 -2.31 -7.79
CA THR A 386 12.70 -1.24 -8.24
C THR A 386 12.50 0.03 -7.43
N VAL A 387 11.24 0.45 -7.21
CA VAL A 387 10.89 1.60 -6.35
C VAL A 387 11.42 1.39 -4.93
N MET A 388 11.16 0.21 -4.33
CA MET A 388 11.63 -0.10 -2.98
C MET A 388 13.15 -0.03 -2.88
N ASN A 389 13.87 -0.55 -3.88
CA ASN A 389 15.32 -0.47 -3.95
C ASN A 389 15.81 0.99 -4.01
N ILE A 390 15.22 1.82 -4.88
CA ILE A 390 15.59 3.24 -5.02
C ILE A 390 15.29 4.01 -3.73
N ALA A 391 14.10 3.84 -3.18
CA ALA A 391 13.63 4.59 -2.01
C ALA A 391 14.45 4.29 -0.75
N THR A 392 14.97 3.06 -0.61
CA THR A 392 15.75 2.61 0.54
C THR A 392 17.27 2.62 0.32
N ALA A 393 17.72 2.80 -0.93
CA ALA A 393 19.16 2.83 -1.24
C ALA A 393 19.84 4.05 -0.60
N ARG A 394 21.03 3.83 0.01
CA ARG A 394 21.85 4.88 0.61
C ARG A 394 21.14 5.75 1.66
N VAL A 395 20.08 5.24 2.28
CA VAL A 395 19.41 5.90 3.42
C VAL A 395 20.26 5.64 4.67
N ASN A 396 20.53 6.70 5.42
CA ASN A 396 21.17 6.54 6.73
C ASN A 396 20.26 5.65 7.60
N PRO A 397 20.79 4.68 8.35
CA PRO A 397 19.99 3.86 9.28
C PRO A 397 19.08 4.67 10.21
N ALA A 398 19.51 5.89 10.60
CA ALA A 398 18.70 6.81 11.41
C ALA A 398 17.47 7.36 10.68
N ASP A 399 17.49 7.43 9.34
CA ASP A 399 16.39 7.95 8.51
C ASP A 399 15.53 6.84 7.89
N ALA A 400 15.86 5.57 8.13
CA ALA A 400 15.19 4.43 7.50
C ALA A 400 13.68 4.37 7.84
N GLY A 401 13.31 4.71 9.08
CA GLY A 401 11.91 4.80 9.52
C GLY A 401 11.13 5.87 8.75
N VAL A 402 11.73 7.04 8.58
CA VAL A 402 11.11 8.17 7.85
C VAL A 402 10.95 7.86 6.37
N ALA A 403 11.98 7.31 5.73
CA ALA A 403 11.91 6.92 4.32
C ALA A 403 10.81 5.87 4.08
N SER A 404 10.68 4.90 5.00
CA SER A 404 9.64 3.87 4.97
C SER A 404 8.24 4.45 5.16
N ALA A 405 8.08 5.36 6.13
CA ALA A 405 6.82 6.06 6.36
C ALA A 405 6.41 6.86 5.12
N PHE A 406 7.36 7.49 4.44
CA PHE A 406 7.09 8.28 3.24
C PHE A 406 6.64 7.44 2.04
N ILE A 407 7.20 6.23 1.87
CA ILE A 407 6.73 5.24 0.90
C ILE A 407 5.25 4.94 1.13
N THR A 408 4.90 4.58 2.38
CA THR A 408 3.52 4.23 2.73
C THR A 408 2.56 5.43 2.63
N THR A 409 3.02 6.63 3.01
CA THR A 409 2.24 7.87 2.83
C THR A 409 1.98 8.13 1.34
N SER A 410 2.99 7.98 0.48
CA SER A 410 2.83 8.16 -0.97
C SER A 410 1.83 7.15 -1.56
N GLN A 411 1.86 5.89 -1.09
CA GLN A 411 0.87 4.88 -1.46
C GLN A 411 -0.54 5.32 -1.05
N GLN A 412 -0.71 5.78 0.18
CA GLN A 412 -2.00 6.14 0.74
C GLN A 412 -2.61 7.36 0.07
N VAL A 413 -1.79 8.40 -0.15
CA VAL A 413 -2.21 9.61 -0.87
C VAL A 413 -2.57 9.26 -2.32
N GLY A 414 -1.74 8.44 -2.99
CA GLY A 414 -2.02 7.99 -4.34
C GLY A 414 -3.32 7.21 -4.45
N ALA A 415 -3.55 6.24 -3.55
CA ALA A 415 -4.79 5.46 -3.51
C ALA A 415 -6.02 6.34 -3.22
N SER A 416 -5.93 7.29 -2.28
CA SER A 416 -7.03 8.20 -1.94
C SER A 416 -7.37 9.15 -3.08
N LEU A 417 -6.34 9.71 -3.75
CA LEU A 417 -6.51 10.52 -4.96
C LEU A 417 -7.16 9.69 -6.08
N GLY A 418 -6.68 8.45 -6.27
CA GLY A 418 -7.24 7.52 -7.26
C GLY A 418 -8.72 7.26 -7.01
N THR A 419 -9.08 6.92 -5.78
CA THR A 419 -10.48 6.69 -5.40
C THR A 419 -11.35 7.89 -5.70
N ALA A 420 -10.97 9.06 -5.20
CA ALA A 420 -11.77 10.28 -5.36
C ALA A 420 -11.91 10.71 -6.83
N SER A 421 -10.77 10.81 -7.53
CA SER A 421 -10.75 11.33 -8.91
C SER A 421 -11.38 10.35 -9.88
N LEU A 422 -11.01 9.07 -9.81
CA LEU A 422 -11.51 8.06 -10.74
C LEU A 422 -13.00 7.76 -10.54
N ASN A 423 -13.47 7.79 -9.28
CA ASN A 423 -14.90 7.65 -8.99
C ASN A 423 -15.71 8.82 -9.56
N THR A 424 -15.22 10.05 -9.43
CA THR A 424 -15.86 11.24 -10.02
C THR A 424 -15.89 11.14 -11.54
N ILE A 425 -14.79 10.73 -12.17
CA ILE A 425 -14.72 10.52 -13.62
C ILE A 425 -15.69 9.43 -14.06
N ALA A 426 -15.70 8.29 -13.36
CA ALA A 426 -16.61 7.18 -13.66
C ALA A 426 -18.08 7.61 -13.57
N SER A 427 -18.46 8.31 -12.49
CA SER A 427 -19.83 8.80 -12.29
C SER A 427 -20.26 9.79 -13.36
N SER A 428 -19.39 10.74 -13.72
CA SER A 428 -19.65 11.72 -14.77
C SER A 428 -19.80 11.07 -16.14
N ALA A 429 -18.90 10.11 -16.48
CA ALA A 429 -18.97 9.36 -17.73
C ALA A 429 -20.21 8.45 -17.79
N THR A 430 -20.60 7.84 -16.68
CA THR A 430 -21.84 7.06 -16.56
C THR A 430 -23.07 7.95 -16.84
N ALA A 431 -23.13 9.13 -16.23
CA ALA A 431 -24.23 10.08 -16.45
C ALA A 431 -24.33 10.56 -17.91
N SER A 432 -23.19 10.78 -18.58
CA SER A 432 -23.15 11.20 -19.99
C SER A 432 -23.55 10.09 -20.98
N ALA A 433 -23.48 8.83 -20.58
CA ALA A 433 -23.77 7.65 -21.38
C ALA A 433 -25.14 7.01 -21.10
N ALA A 434 -26.08 7.77 -20.50
CA ALA A 434 -27.42 7.24 -20.10
C ALA A 434 -28.18 6.52 -21.23
N GLY A 435 -27.94 6.87 -22.49
CA GLY A 435 -28.51 6.22 -23.67
C GLY A 435 -28.11 4.76 -23.90
N LEU A 436 -27.05 4.27 -23.21
CA LEU A 436 -26.59 2.87 -23.31
C LEU A 436 -27.33 1.91 -22.35
N GLY A 437 -28.34 2.40 -21.63
CA GLY A 437 -28.96 1.68 -20.52
C GLY A 437 -28.06 1.63 -19.28
N VAL A 438 -28.64 1.24 -18.13
CA VAL A 438 -27.95 1.34 -16.82
C VAL A 438 -26.63 0.56 -16.80
N ALA A 439 -26.64 -0.68 -17.23
CA ALA A 439 -25.44 -1.53 -17.24
C ALA A 439 -24.37 -1.00 -18.20
N GLY A 440 -24.78 -0.63 -19.44
CA GLY A 440 -23.88 -0.11 -20.46
C GLY A 440 -23.22 1.21 -20.03
N ALA A 441 -24.01 2.14 -19.48
CA ALA A 441 -23.53 3.43 -18.98
C ALA A 441 -22.52 3.23 -17.83
N THR A 442 -22.82 2.32 -16.90
CA THR A 442 -21.93 2.03 -15.76
C THR A 442 -20.58 1.47 -16.21
N VAL A 443 -20.59 0.49 -17.12
CA VAL A 443 -19.37 -0.11 -17.66
C VAL A 443 -18.57 0.93 -18.48
N HIS A 444 -19.26 1.78 -19.24
CA HIS A 444 -18.61 2.91 -19.93
C HIS A 444 -17.90 3.84 -18.94
N GLY A 445 -18.53 4.17 -17.82
CA GLY A 445 -17.91 4.94 -16.74
C GLY A 445 -16.60 4.31 -16.23
N TYR A 446 -16.59 3.00 -16.00
CA TYR A 446 -15.38 2.27 -15.59
C TYR A 446 -14.29 2.30 -16.66
N ALA A 447 -14.65 2.12 -17.92
CA ALA A 447 -13.74 2.18 -19.06
C ALA A 447 -13.04 3.54 -19.15
N VAL A 448 -13.80 4.63 -19.09
CA VAL A 448 -13.28 6.00 -19.13
C VAL A 448 -12.35 6.28 -17.93
N ALA A 449 -12.75 5.88 -16.72
CA ALA A 449 -11.93 6.07 -15.52
C ALA A 449 -10.59 5.31 -15.62
N ASN A 450 -10.59 4.07 -16.09
CA ASN A 450 -9.37 3.30 -16.32
C ASN A 450 -8.48 3.93 -17.40
N GLY A 451 -9.06 4.53 -18.44
CA GLY A 451 -8.33 5.30 -19.47
C GLY A 451 -7.56 6.48 -18.85
N TRP A 452 -8.22 7.28 -18.00
CA TRP A 452 -7.57 8.37 -17.29
C TRP A 452 -6.48 7.88 -16.34
N ALA A 453 -6.73 6.79 -15.61
CA ALA A 453 -5.73 6.17 -14.76
C ALA A 453 -4.49 5.73 -15.55
N GLY A 454 -4.69 5.13 -16.73
CA GLY A 454 -3.62 4.75 -17.64
C GLY A 454 -2.83 5.95 -18.15
N ALA A 455 -3.52 7.04 -18.54
CA ALA A 455 -2.88 8.27 -19.01
C ALA A 455 -2.00 8.91 -17.91
N ILE A 456 -2.51 9.00 -16.68
CA ILE A 456 -1.77 9.54 -15.54
C ILE A 456 -0.54 8.67 -15.23
N LEU A 457 -0.68 7.35 -15.28
CA LEU A 457 0.44 6.42 -15.07
C LEU A 457 1.49 6.54 -16.18
N ALA A 458 1.08 6.67 -17.43
CA ALA A 458 1.99 6.89 -18.56
C ALA A 458 2.77 8.20 -18.39
N ALA A 459 2.08 9.29 -18.04
CA ALA A 459 2.70 10.58 -17.78
C ALA A 459 3.70 10.48 -16.60
N ALA A 460 3.35 9.79 -15.53
CA ALA A 460 4.25 9.53 -14.40
C ALA A 460 5.47 8.71 -14.83
N GLY A 461 5.29 7.66 -15.63
CA GLY A 461 6.38 6.84 -16.16
C GLY A 461 7.36 7.63 -17.01
N ILE A 462 6.86 8.49 -17.91
CA ILE A 462 7.67 9.38 -18.74
C ILE A 462 8.39 10.42 -17.87
N GLY A 463 7.67 11.07 -16.93
CA GLY A 463 8.23 12.06 -16.01
C GLY A 463 9.36 11.48 -15.15
N VAL A 464 9.16 10.29 -14.60
CA VAL A 464 10.20 9.55 -13.86
C VAL A 464 11.39 9.24 -14.76
N GLY A 465 11.15 8.85 -16.00
CA GLY A 465 12.18 8.65 -17.01
C GLY A 465 13.05 9.88 -17.23
N LEU A 466 12.49 11.08 -17.14
CA LEU A 466 13.21 12.35 -17.27
C LEU A 466 13.94 12.75 -15.98
N LEU A 467 13.32 12.50 -14.81
CA LEU A 467 13.85 12.89 -13.50
C LEU A 467 15.01 12.00 -13.04
N VAL A 468 14.92 10.69 -13.27
CA VAL A 468 16.02 9.75 -12.96
C VAL A 468 17.14 9.98 -13.97
N GLY A 469 18.03 10.92 -13.68
CA GLY A 469 19.07 11.38 -14.56
C GLY A 469 19.94 10.26 -15.12
N GLY A 470 20.20 10.33 -16.42
CA GLY A 470 21.10 9.45 -17.16
C GLY A 470 22.59 9.71 -16.91
N LYS A 471 23.01 10.15 -15.73
CA LYS A 471 24.41 10.15 -15.36
C LYS A 471 24.85 8.72 -15.05
N ARG A 472 25.48 8.10 -16.06
CA ARG A 472 26.26 6.88 -15.92
C ARG A 472 26.98 6.88 -14.56
N GLN A 473 26.69 5.87 -13.74
CA GLN A 473 27.61 5.35 -12.73
C GLN A 473 28.82 4.73 -13.48
N ALA A 474 29.60 5.57 -14.13
CA ALA A 474 30.81 5.20 -14.85
C ALA A 474 32.04 5.67 -14.05
N GLN A 475 31.98 5.65 -12.71
CA GLN A 475 33.10 6.11 -11.89
C GLN A 475 33.39 5.24 -10.64
N ASP A 476 33.00 3.96 -10.67
CA ASP A 476 33.52 2.98 -9.69
C ASP A 476 34.03 1.70 -10.39
N ARG A 477 34.73 1.87 -11.51
CA ARG A 477 35.64 0.89 -12.09
C ARG A 477 36.99 1.58 -12.33
N GLY A 478 37.65 1.91 -11.27
CA GLY A 478 39.03 2.30 -11.20
C GLY A 478 39.65 1.70 -9.95
#